data_2bab3560eaa7770678708c6222ac8192
#
_entry.id   2bab3560eaa7770678708c6222ac8192
#
_cell.length_a   1.000
_cell.length_b   1.000
_cell.length_c   1.000
_cell.angle_alpha   90.00
_cell.angle_beta   90.00
_cell.angle_gamma   90.00
#
_symmetry.space_group_name_H-M   'P 1'
#
loop_
_entity.id
_entity.type
_entity.pdbx_description
1 polymer ?
#
loop_
_entity_poly.entity_id
_entity_poly.type
_entity_poly.pdbx_seq_one_letter_code
_entity_poly.pdbx_strand_id
1 'polypeptide(L)'
;RTYRRDTTDATHSANFHQIEGLYVDKMPQKPVSLADLKSVLAYFAKEMMGEGVEVRFRPHFFPFTEPSVEVDFTCHVCKGKGCNVCKQSGWIEVAGAGMVDPRVFRHVGYDPEKVSGYAFGFGVERIAMIKYGIPDIRWLYENDIRFLSQLG
;
A
#
# COMPACT_ATOMS: atom_id res chain seq x y z
N ARG A 1 -10.09 -8.04 -6.87
CA ARG A 1 -9.18 -9.19 -7.02
C ARG A 1 -8.20 -8.91 -8.14
N THR A 2 -6.91 -9.12 -7.86
CA THR A 2 -5.80 -8.84 -8.77
C THR A 2 -5.08 -10.14 -9.13
N TYR A 3 -4.62 -10.24 -10.38
CA TYR A 3 -3.90 -11.41 -10.90
C TYR A 3 -2.57 -10.96 -11.50
N ARG A 4 -1.47 -11.54 -11.04
CA ARG A 4 -0.11 -11.27 -11.55
C ARG A 4 0.60 -12.58 -11.91
N ARG A 5 1.58 -12.50 -12.80
CA ARG A 5 2.45 -13.64 -13.13
C ARG A 5 3.56 -13.88 -12.11
N ASP A 6 3.30 -13.53 -10.85
CA ASP A 6 4.27 -13.70 -9.78
C ASP A 6 4.35 -15.17 -9.34
N THR A 7 5.54 -15.62 -9.02
CA THR A 7 5.72 -16.92 -8.38
C THR A 7 5.17 -16.83 -6.95
N THR A 8 4.34 -17.81 -6.59
CA THR A 8 3.79 -17.89 -5.23
C THR A 8 4.88 -18.29 -4.23
N ASP A 9 5.10 -17.43 -3.24
CA ASP A 9 6.00 -17.68 -2.11
C ASP A 9 5.33 -17.26 -0.78
N ALA A 10 6.08 -17.16 0.32
CA ALA A 10 5.53 -16.77 1.62
C ALA A 10 4.97 -15.32 1.64
N THR A 11 5.34 -14.47 0.70
CA THR A 11 4.98 -13.04 0.65
C THR A 11 4.25 -12.61 -0.61
N HIS A 12 4.20 -13.48 -1.62
CA HIS A 12 3.56 -13.22 -2.92
C HIS A 12 2.57 -14.32 -3.28
N SER A 13 1.46 -13.91 -3.87
CA SER A 13 0.49 -14.80 -4.51
C SER A 13 0.14 -14.29 -5.89
N ALA A 14 -0.02 -15.19 -6.85
CA ALA A 14 -0.47 -14.86 -8.20
C ALA A 14 -1.89 -14.27 -8.22
N ASN A 15 -2.66 -14.49 -7.17
CA ASN A 15 -4.02 -13.98 -6.97
C ASN A 15 -4.11 -13.37 -5.58
N PHE A 16 -4.48 -12.11 -5.49
CA PHE A 16 -4.61 -11.39 -4.23
C PHE A 16 -5.66 -10.26 -4.35
N HIS A 17 -5.94 -9.56 -3.26
CA HIS A 17 -6.90 -8.47 -3.22
C HIS A 17 -6.18 -7.13 -3.03
N GLN A 18 -6.69 -6.09 -3.70
CA GLN A 18 -6.25 -4.72 -3.50
C GLN A 18 -7.40 -3.82 -3.07
N ILE A 19 -7.08 -2.86 -2.21
CA ILE A 19 -7.89 -1.67 -1.95
C ILE A 19 -7.20 -0.53 -2.69
N GLU A 20 -7.94 0.12 -3.57
CA GLU A 20 -7.48 1.27 -4.34
C GLU A 20 -8.17 2.54 -3.84
N GLY A 21 -7.40 3.58 -3.65
CA GLY A 21 -7.90 4.90 -3.29
C GLY A 21 -7.52 5.93 -4.35
N LEU A 22 -8.46 6.78 -4.71
CA LEU A 22 -8.26 7.93 -5.58
C LEU A 22 -8.94 9.15 -4.95
N TYR A 23 -8.19 10.22 -4.78
CA TYR A 23 -8.71 11.52 -4.40
C TYR A 23 -8.37 12.54 -5.46
N VAL A 24 -9.37 13.27 -5.91
CA VAL A 24 -9.24 14.36 -6.91
C VAL A 24 -10.02 15.56 -6.41
N ASP A 25 -9.41 16.73 -6.50
CA ASP A 25 -10.06 17.98 -6.12
C ASP A 25 -9.75 19.10 -7.14
N LYS A 26 -10.64 20.10 -7.15
CA LYS A 26 -10.46 21.30 -7.98
C LYS A 26 -9.35 22.17 -7.39
N MET A 27 -8.58 22.80 -8.26
CA MET A 27 -7.47 23.69 -7.90
C MET A 27 -7.82 25.16 -8.05
N PRO A 28 -8.56 25.82 -7.16
CA PRO A 28 -8.54 27.28 -7.20
C PRO A 28 -7.74 27.91 -6.07
N GLN A 29 -7.52 27.22 -4.95
CA GLN A 29 -6.89 27.84 -3.78
C GLN A 29 -5.74 27.03 -3.16
N LYS A 30 -5.81 25.70 -3.15
CA LYS A 30 -4.77 24.82 -2.64
C LYS A 30 -4.75 23.51 -3.46
N PRO A 31 -3.76 23.31 -4.33
CA PRO A 31 -3.63 22.06 -5.04
C PRO A 31 -3.38 20.90 -4.06
N VAL A 32 -3.97 19.75 -4.34
CA VAL A 32 -3.66 18.50 -3.64
C VAL A 32 -2.18 18.18 -3.82
N SER A 33 -1.51 17.84 -2.76
CA SER A 33 -0.05 17.67 -2.74
C SER A 33 0.38 16.28 -2.31
N LEU A 34 1.64 15.94 -2.57
CA LEU A 34 2.27 14.72 -2.05
C LEU A 34 2.28 14.68 -0.50
N ALA A 35 2.28 15.84 0.15
CA ALA A 35 2.19 15.92 1.61
C ALA A 35 0.81 15.47 2.12
N ASP A 36 -0.26 15.80 1.40
CA ASP A 36 -1.62 15.36 1.74
C ASP A 36 -1.70 13.82 1.60
N LEU A 37 -1.20 13.25 0.50
CA LEU A 37 -1.11 11.81 0.32
C LEU A 37 -0.33 11.13 1.45
N LYS A 38 0.87 11.63 1.78
CA LYS A 38 1.69 11.08 2.87
C LYS A 38 0.97 11.15 4.22
N SER A 39 0.24 12.22 4.50
CA SER A 39 -0.52 12.39 5.73
C SER A 39 -1.64 11.36 5.85
N VAL A 40 -2.40 11.12 4.77
CA VAL A 40 -3.46 10.10 4.75
C VAL A 40 -2.89 8.69 4.97
N LEU A 41 -1.78 8.35 4.31
CA LEU A 41 -1.16 7.04 4.43
C LEU A 41 -0.51 6.82 5.80
N ALA A 42 0.08 7.85 6.40
CA ALA A 42 0.60 7.79 7.76
C ALA A 42 -0.53 7.63 8.80
N TYR A 43 -1.63 8.35 8.62
CA TYR A 43 -2.82 8.21 9.44
C TYR A 43 -3.40 6.79 9.34
N PHE A 44 -3.57 6.27 8.12
CA PHE A 44 -4.01 4.88 7.89
C PHE A 44 -3.11 3.87 8.60
N ALA A 45 -1.79 4.01 8.48
CA ALA A 45 -0.84 3.11 9.14
C ALA A 45 -1.03 3.09 10.66
N LYS A 46 -1.17 4.26 11.27
CA LYS A 46 -1.39 4.43 12.72
C LYS A 46 -2.70 3.79 13.18
N GLU A 47 -3.81 4.06 12.48
CA GLU A 47 -5.13 3.50 12.81
C GLU A 47 -5.17 1.97 12.65
N MET A 48 -4.53 1.44 11.63
CA MET A 48 -4.54 0.01 11.34
C MET A 48 -3.58 -0.81 12.19
N MET A 49 -2.37 -0.28 12.46
CA MET A 49 -1.25 -1.01 13.08
C MET A 49 -0.90 -0.53 14.49
N GLY A 50 -1.46 0.62 14.91
CA GLY A 50 -1.18 1.24 16.20
C GLY A 50 0.01 2.21 16.19
N GLU A 51 0.22 2.87 17.33
CA GLU A 51 1.17 4.00 17.51
C GLU A 51 2.65 3.65 17.24
N GLY A 52 3.03 2.38 17.29
CA GLY A 52 4.43 1.97 17.11
C GLY A 52 4.85 1.70 15.67
N VAL A 53 3.96 1.93 14.69
CA VAL A 53 4.31 1.75 13.28
C VAL A 53 4.97 3.01 12.72
N GLU A 54 6.08 2.84 12.04
CA GLU A 54 6.69 3.90 11.24
C GLU A 54 6.41 3.66 9.76
N VAL A 55 6.25 4.75 9.01
CA VAL A 55 5.97 4.73 7.57
C VAL A 55 7.15 5.34 6.83
N ARG A 56 7.65 4.63 5.85
CA ARG A 56 8.71 5.08 4.95
C ARG A 56 8.17 5.21 3.54
N PHE A 57 8.49 6.31 2.87
CA PHE A 57 8.15 6.56 1.48
C PHE A 57 9.43 6.52 0.66
N ARG A 58 9.49 5.62 -0.32
CA ARG A 58 10.63 5.49 -1.23
C ARG A 58 10.23 5.97 -2.62
N PRO A 59 11.02 6.82 -3.30
CA PRO A 59 10.77 7.16 -4.70
C PRO A 59 10.67 5.91 -5.57
N HIS A 60 9.67 5.89 -6.44
CA HIS A 60 9.45 4.80 -7.39
C HIS A 60 8.89 5.38 -8.71
N PHE A 61 8.72 4.55 -9.72
CA PHE A 61 8.09 4.92 -10.98
C PHE A 61 6.83 4.08 -11.21
N PHE A 62 5.70 4.77 -11.45
CA PHE A 62 4.49 4.18 -12.01
C PHE A 62 4.05 5.01 -13.21
N PRO A 63 3.53 4.40 -14.32
CA PRO A 63 3.23 5.13 -15.55
C PRO A 63 2.04 6.08 -15.47
N PHE A 64 1.29 6.08 -14.37
CA PHE A 64 0.07 6.85 -14.14
C PHE A 64 0.15 7.81 -12.96
N THR A 65 1.30 7.89 -12.30
CA THR A 65 1.57 8.83 -11.20
C THR A 65 2.93 9.50 -11.33
N GLU A 66 3.03 10.79 -10.94
CA GLU A 66 4.26 11.56 -10.89
C GLU A 66 4.10 12.72 -9.88
N PRO A 67 4.89 12.81 -8.80
CA PRO A 67 5.84 11.77 -8.34
C PRO A 67 5.15 10.51 -7.81
N SER A 68 5.87 9.39 -7.92
CA SER A 68 5.42 8.08 -7.43
C SER A 68 6.26 7.64 -6.23
N VAL A 69 5.65 6.92 -5.31
CA VAL A 69 6.30 6.36 -4.13
C VAL A 69 5.84 4.94 -3.84
N GLU A 70 6.74 4.10 -3.38
CA GLU A 70 6.42 2.91 -2.63
C GLU A 70 6.31 3.23 -1.15
N VAL A 71 5.39 2.57 -0.46
CA VAL A 71 5.07 2.78 0.95
C VAL A 71 5.44 1.54 1.72
N ASP A 72 6.34 1.70 2.68
CA ASP A 72 6.77 0.62 3.56
C ASP A 72 6.31 0.89 4.99
N PHE A 73 5.93 -0.17 5.70
CA PHE A 73 5.70 -0.13 7.14
C PHE A 73 6.82 -0.85 7.87
N THR A 74 7.11 -0.41 9.11
CA THR A 74 8.03 -1.13 10.00
C THR A 74 7.62 -2.60 10.12
N CYS A 75 8.55 -3.50 9.95
CA CYS A 75 8.30 -4.94 10.05
C CYS A 75 7.72 -5.31 11.44
N HIS A 76 6.54 -5.91 11.44
CA HIS A 76 5.82 -6.28 12.65
C HIS A 76 6.53 -7.35 13.49
N VAL A 77 7.35 -8.20 12.85
CA VAL A 77 8.08 -9.30 13.53
C VAL A 77 9.29 -8.78 14.27
N CYS A 78 10.16 -8.03 13.59
CA CYS A 78 11.46 -7.60 14.15
C CYS A 78 11.47 -6.15 14.65
N LYS A 79 10.35 -5.41 14.49
CA LYS A 79 10.24 -4.01 14.91
C LYS A 79 11.37 -3.14 14.38
N GLY A 80 11.69 -3.31 13.08
CA GLY A 80 12.73 -2.55 12.40
C GLY A 80 14.16 -3.09 12.50
N LYS A 81 14.40 -4.13 13.31
CA LYS A 81 15.75 -4.68 13.55
C LYS A 81 16.31 -5.52 12.39
N GLY A 82 15.46 -5.96 11.48
CA GLY A 82 15.79 -6.92 10.43
C GLY A 82 15.49 -8.37 10.84
N CYS A 83 14.89 -9.14 9.94
CA CYS A 83 14.63 -10.57 10.11
C CYS A 83 14.39 -11.23 8.73
N ASN A 84 14.21 -12.53 8.71
CA ASN A 84 13.98 -13.26 7.47
C ASN A 84 12.68 -12.85 6.76
N VAL A 85 11.63 -12.46 7.50
CA VAL A 85 10.35 -12.00 6.94
C VAL A 85 10.53 -10.71 6.13
N CYS A 86 11.26 -9.75 6.63
CA CYS A 86 11.56 -8.50 5.93
C CYS A 86 12.88 -8.55 5.13
N LYS A 87 13.47 -9.73 4.94
CA LYS A 87 14.74 -9.92 4.23
C LYS A 87 15.85 -9.01 4.79
N GLN A 88 15.95 -8.93 6.12
CA GLN A 88 16.90 -8.12 6.90
C GLN A 88 16.74 -6.59 6.75
N SER A 89 15.73 -6.11 6.03
CA SER A 89 15.54 -4.67 5.79
C SER A 89 14.95 -3.90 6.98
N GLY A 90 14.21 -4.59 7.85
CA GLY A 90 13.39 -3.96 8.90
C GLY A 90 12.04 -3.42 8.40
N TRP A 91 11.77 -3.45 7.09
CA TRP A 91 10.61 -2.83 6.43
C TRP A 91 9.84 -3.83 5.58
N ILE A 92 8.55 -3.64 5.46
CA ILE A 92 7.67 -4.41 4.58
C ILE A 92 6.93 -3.43 3.68
N GLU A 93 7.12 -3.56 2.37
CA GLU A 93 6.37 -2.83 1.37
C GLU A 93 4.90 -3.23 1.42
N VAL A 94 4.01 -2.24 1.48
CA VAL A 94 2.56 -2.46 1.63
C VAL A 94 1.73 -1.84 0.50
N ALA A 95 2.23 -0.78 -0.13
CA ALA A 95 1.47 -0.03 -1.14
C ALA A 95 2.36 0.64 -2.18
N GLY A 96 1.79 0.87 -3.35
CA GLY A 96 2.23 1.89 -4.28
C GLY A 96 1.31 3.11 -4.20
N ALA A 97 1.87 4.31 -4.35
CA ALA A 97 1.11 5.56 -4.30
C ALA A 97 1.77 6.66 -5.13
N GLY A 98 1.05 7.74 -5.42
CA GLY A 98 1.61 8.90 -6.09
C GLY A 98 0.58 9.96 -6.45
N MET A 99 1.08 11.08 -6.94
CA MET A 99 0.22 12.11 -7.52
C MET A 99 -0.24 11.65 -8.89
N VAL A 100 -1.51 11.85 -9.19
CA VAL A 100 -2.07 11.45 -10.50
C VAL A 100 -1.39 12.24 -11.62
N ASP A 101 -0.86 11.54 -12.61
CA ASP A 101 -0.23 12.17 -13.77
C ASP A 101 -1.25 13.02 -14.55
N PRO A 102 -0.93 14.27 -14.92
CA PRO A 102 -1.81 15.14 -15.69
C PRO A 102 -2.35 14.51 -16.98
N ARG A 103 -1.62 13.57 -17.58
CA ARG A 103 -2.06 12.83 -18.76
C ARG A 103 -3.28 11.96 -18.48
N VAL A 104 -3.40 11.39 -17.27
CA VAL A 104 -4.57 10.60 -16.84
C VAL A 104 -5.81 11.48 -16.82
N PHE A 105 -5.72 12.70 -16.27
CA PHE A 105 -6.84 13.65 -16.24
C PHE A 105 -7.31 14.01 -17.65
N ARG A 106 -6.39 14.26 -18.58
CA ARG A 106 -6.75 14.55 -20.00
C ARG A 106 -7.51 13.40 -20.64
N HIS A 107 -7.09 12.15 -20.40
CA HIS A 107 -7.74 10.96 -20.97
C HIS A 107 -9.18 10.77 -20.51
N VAL A 108 -9.53 11.26 -19.32
CA VAL A 108 -10.89 11.20 -18.78
C VAL A 108 -11.67 12.50 -18.93
N GLY A 109 -11.14 13.45 -19.70
CA GLY A 109 -11.83 14.70 -20.04
C GLY A 109 -11.75 15.79 -18.97
N TYR A 110 -10.85 15.67 -17.98
CA TYR A 110 -10.57 16.72 -17.02
C TYR A 110 -9.44 17.65 -17.50
N ASP A 111 -9.59 18.93 -17.17
CA ASP A 111 -8.55 19.91 -17.39
C ASP A 111 -7.49 19.81 -16.27
N PRO A 112 -6.25 19.38 -16.58
CA PRO A 112 -5.22 19.19 -15.56
C PRO A 112 -4.75 20.49 -14.90
N GLU A 113 -5.08 21.66 -15.48
CA GLU A 113 -4.80 22.95 -14.87
C GLU A 113 -5.85 23.32 -13.78
N LYS A 114 -6.96 22.58 -13.73
CA LYS A 114 -8.06 22.83 -12.80
C LYS A 114 -8.26 21.76 -11.75
N VAL A 115 -7.58 20.62 -11.88
CA VAL A 115 -7.69 19.50 -10.94
C VAL A 115 -6.33 18.95 -10.58
N SER A 116 -6.21 18.49 -9.35
CA SER A 116 -5.08 17.67 -8.91
C SER A 116 -5.58 16.53 -8.03
N GLY A 117 -4.76 15.51 -7.84
CA GLY A 117 -5.17 14.37 -7.02
C GLY A 117 -4.03 13.40 -6.77
N TYR A 118 -4.31 12.44 -5.90
CA TYR A 118 -3.40 11.34 -5.62
C TYR A 118 -4.13 10.01 -5.68
N ALA A 119 -3.37 8.95 -5.89
CA ALA A 119 -3.86 7.58 -5.85
C ALA A 119 -2.93 6.70 -5.02
N PHE A 120 -3.48 5.61 -4.46
CA PHE A 120 -2.73 4.58 -3.76
C PHE A 120 -3.41 3.23 -3.88
N GLY A 121 -2.63 2.15 -3.76
CA GLY A 121 -3.14 0.78 -3.75
C GLY A 121 -2.44 -0.07 -2.69
N PHE A 122 -3.24 -0.73 -1.83
CA PHE A 122 -2.77 -1.66 -0.80
C PHE A 122 -3.12 -3.10 -1.15
N GLY A 123 -2.16 -4.03 -0.95
CA GLY A 123 -2.47 -5.45 -0.90
C GLY A 123 -3.15 -5.81 0.42
N VAL A 124 -4.41 -6.26 0.37
CA VAL A 124 -5.22 -6.58 1.57
C VAL A 124 -4.56 -7.66 2.40
N GLU A 125 -4.08 -8.73 1.74
CA GLU A 125 -3.40 -9.84 2.41
C GLU A 125 -2.15 -9.39 3.15
N ARG A 126 -1.37 -8.47 2.56
CA ARG A 126 -0.14 -7.96 3.19
C ARG A 126 -0.44 -7.14 4.44
N ILE A 127 -1.49 -6.33 4.40
CA ILE A 127 -1.99 -5.61 5.59
C ILE A 127 -2.46 -6.60 6.66
N ALA A 128 -3.23 -7.63 6.29
CA ALA A 128 -3.69 -8.67 7.20
C ALA A 128 -2.51 -9.45 7.83
N MET A 129 -1.51 -9.83 7.03
CA MET A 129 -0.31 -10.51 7.50
C MET A 129 0.42 -9.68 8.58
N ILE A 130 0.59 -8.38 8.33
CA ILE A 130 1.23 -7.48 9.30
C ILE A 130 0.39 -7.36 10.56
N LYS A 131 -0.92 -7.12 10.42
CA LYS A 131 -1.83 -6.88 11.54
C LYS A 131 -1.98 -8.10 12.47
N TYR A 132 -2.09 -9.29 11.90
CA TYR A 132 -2.35 -10.52 12.61
C TYR A 132 -1.10 -11.41 12.81
N GLY A 133 0.07 -10.95 12.37
CA GLY A 133 1.32 -11.69 12.51
C GLY A 133 1.39 -12.96 11.66
N ILE A 134 0.70 -13.00 10.54
CA ILE A 134 0.65 -14.17 9.65
C ILE A 134 1.98 -14.26 8.87
N PRO A 135 2.76 -15.35 9.01
CA PRO A 135 4.09 -15.44 8.42
C PRO A 135 4.09 -15.81 6.94
N ASP A 136 2.98 -16.34 6.43
CA ASP A 136 2.90 -16.89 5.07
C ASP A 136 1.54 -16.58 4.44
N ILE A 137 1.55 -15.91 3.29
CA ILE A 137 0.34 -15.50 2.56
C ILE A 137 -0.51 -16.71 2.12
N ARG A 138 0.11 -17.87 1.92
CA ARG A 138 -0.59 -19.08 1.48
C ARG A 138 -1.62 -19.55 2.48
N TRP A 139 -1.39 -19.32 3.79
CA TRP A 139 -2.34 -19.68 4.86
C TRP A 139 -3.70 -19.00 4.70
N LEU A 140 -3.74 -17.82 4.10
CA LEU A 140 -5.00 -17.12 3.81
C LEU A 140 -5.84 -17.81 2.72
N TYR A 141 -5.25 -18.73 1.95
CA TYR A 141 -5.88 -19.40 0.81
C TYR A 141 -6.04 -20.91 0.99
N GLU A 142 -5.33 -21.52 1.95
CA GLU A 142 -5.37 -22.96 2.21
C GLU A 142 -6.67 -23.44 2.85
N ASN A 143 -7.47 -22.51 3.39
CA ASN A 143 -8.75 -22.79 4.04
C ASN A 143 -8.64 -23.79 5.21
N ASP A 144 -7.51 -23.79 5.93
CA ASP A 144 -7.30 -24.62 7.10
C ASP A 144 -8.11 -24.08 8.27
N ILE A 145 -9.06 -24.89 8.79
CA ILE A 145 -9.96 -24.49 9.88
C ILE A 145 -9.19 -24.18 11.18
N ARG A 146 -8.03 -24.81 11.40
CA ARG A 146 -7.18 -24.56 12.57
C ARG A 146 -6.56 -23.17 12.53
N PHE A 147 -6.24 -22.69 11.33
CA PHE A 147 -5.78 -21.32 11.12
C PHE A 147 -6.95 -20.33 11.25
N LEU A 148 -8.06 -20.58 10.56
CA LEU A 148 -9.22 -19.70 10.56
C LEU A 148 -9.80 -19.47 11.96
N SER A 149 -9.83 -20.52 12.79
CA SER A 149 -10.33 -20.43 14.18
C SER A 149 -9.48 -19.55 15.12
N GLN A 150 -8.26 -19.17 14.71
CA GLN A 150 -7.40 -18.27 15.48
C GLN A 150 -7.70 -16.79 15.20
N LEU A 151 -8.46 -16.49 14.16
CA LEU A 151 -8.75 -15.13 13.71
C LEU A 151 -10.18 -14.67 14.03
N GLY A 152 -11.01 -15.57 14.59
CA GLY A 152 -12.41 -15.32 14.94
C GLY A 152 -12.64 -14.95 16.40
#